data_0834d27dd115d824fb5c37e89a5c5d4b
#
_entry.id   0834d27dd115d824fb5c37e89a5c5d4b
#
_cell.length_a   1.000
_cell.length_b   1.000
_cell.length_c   1.000
_cell.angle_alpha   90.00
_cell.angle_beta   90.00
_cell.angle_gamma   90.00
#
_symmetry.space_group_name_H-M   'P 1'
#
loop_
_entity.id
_entity.type
_entity.pdbx_description
1 polymer ?
#
loop_
_entity_poly.entity_id
_entity_poly.type
_entity_poly.pdbx_seq_one_letter_code
_entity_poly.pdbx_strand_id
1 'polypeptide(L)'
;MQINKLPYGGGKTSETVTENLFRDFYGANTFIEKSSIPDKYGFVSKQGTANKGYPDFFLDNGNYVIIVEAKAESIRNAEEEVKLYIENNKITKHIVGIAIAGQTNNSLKVTYFFKSTLSEKVEKFNFCNCFKTIDDISLEVHKKVYGDDITDKDLTKLLSSLNQFFHDYKIRDSDRSLFFSALLIALTDANFRNIYKNIQPPSHKSNTYSLECENLNTNILTAVSEKLKDKVNSHSKKFEWLARFAFIKNIDIP
;
A
#
# COMPACT_ATOMS: atom_id res chain seq x y z
N MET A 1 10.79 -6.39 -36.41
CA MET A 1 11.64 -5.22 -36.16
C MET A 1 13.06 -5.75 -35.92
N GLN A 2 13.99 -5.52 -36.86
CA GLN A 2 15.38 -6.00 -36.75
C GLN A 2 16.12 -5.07 -35.80
N ILE A 3 16.57 -5.62 -34.66
CA ILE A 3 17.46 -4.90 -33.73
C ILE A 3 18.86 -4.92 -34.29
N ASN A 4 19.38 -3.74 -34.67
CA ASN A 4 20.76 -3.57 -35.07
C ASN A 4 21.70 -4.04 -33.94
N LYS A 5 22.47 -5.09 -34.21
CA LYS A 5 23.60 -5.50 -33.37
C LYS A 5 24.66 -4.41 -33.44
N LEU A 6 24.83 -3.67 -32.36
CA LEU A 6 26.02 -2.87 -32.16
C LEU A 6 27.21 -3.80 -31.93
N PRO A 7 28.39 -3.57 -32.57
CA PRO A 7 29.57 -4.39 -32.40
C PRO A 7 30.27 -4.00 -31.10
N TYR A 8 30.02 -4.73 -30.03
CA TYR A 8 30.89 -4.64 -28.85
C TYR A 8 31.94 -5.73 -28.89
N GLY A 9 33.18 -5.30 -29.07
CA GLY A 9 34.36 -6.14 -28.93
C GLY A 9 34.56 -6.57 -27.46
N GLY A 10 34.89 -7.86 -27.27
CA GLY A 10 35.60 -8.37 -26.10
C GLY A 10 34.85 -8.44 -24.79
N GLY A 11 34.06 -9.43 -24.60
CA GLY A 11 33.95 -10.37 -23.47
C GLY A 11 33.84 -9.88 -22.03
N LYS A 12 33.52 -8.63 -21.69
CA LYS A 12 33.19 -8.25 -20.30
C LYS A 12 31.68 -8.01 -20.18
N THR A 13 31.06 -8.84 -19.36
CA THR A 13 29.70 -8.62 -18.89
C THR A 13 29.60 -7.26 -18.18
N SER A 14 28.64 -6.42 -18.56
CA SER A 14 28.50 -5.06 -18.02
C SER A 14 27.12 -4.87 -17.43
N GLU A 15 27.03 -4.37 -16.20
CA GLU A 15 25.76 -3.98 -15.56
C GLU A 15 24.96 -3.01 -16.44
N THR A 16 25.64 -2.12 -17.18
CA THR A 16 25.02 -1.16 -18.10
C THR A 16 24.12 -1.83 -19.15
N VAL A 17 24.45 -3.04 -19.60
CA VAL A 17 23.60 -3.77 -20.56
C VAL A 17 22.29 -4.19 -19.90
N THR A 18 22.33 -4.67 -18.67
CA THR A 18 21.15 -5.02 -17.88
C THR A 18 20.30 -3.78 -17.58
N GLU A 19 20.94 -2.67 -17.20
CA GLU A 19 20.27 -1.39 -16.98
C GLU A 19 19.59 -0.89 -18.27
N ASN A 20 20.19 -1.06 -19.44
CA ASN A 20 19.59 -0.67 -20.72
C ASN A 20 18.35 -1.52 -21.05
N LEU A 21 18.35 -2.83 -20.77
CA LEU A 21 17.15 -3.65 -20.91
C LEU A 21 15.99 -3.12 -20.03
N PHE A 22 16.31 -2.65 -18.84
CA PHE A 22 15.33 -2.03 -17.94
C PHE A 22 14.81 -0.70 -18.51
N ARG A 23 15.71 0.18 -18.99
CA ARG A 23 15.32 1.46 -19.61
C ARG A 23 14.48 1.27 -20.87
N ASP A 24 14.83 0.27 -21.70
CA ASP A 24 14.09 -0.04 -22.92
C ASP A 24 12.66 -0.49 -22.64
N PHE A 25 12.45 -1.21 -21.53
CA PHE A 25 11.12 -1.68 -21.13
C PHE A 25 10.25 -0.58 -20.52
N TYR A 26 10.80 0.21 -19.57
CA TYR A 26 10.01 1.19 -18.81
C TYR A 26 10.05 2.60 -19.41
N GLY A 27 10.99 2.89 -20.31
CA GLY A 27 11.28 4.23 -20.83
C GLY A 27 12.33 4.96 -19.98
N ALA A 28 13.24 5.66 -20.67
CA ALA A 28 14.46 6.25 -20.09
C ALA A 28 14.21 7.30 -18.98
N ASN A 29 13.03 7.93 -18.93
CA ASN A 29 12.72 9.01 -17.99
C ASN A 29 11.67 8.60 -16.94
N THR A 30 11.29 7.33 -16.89
CA THR A 30 10.27 6.85 -15.95
C THR A 30 10.82 6.77 -14.53
N PHE A 31 12.09 6.41 -14.38
CA PHE A 31 12.77 6.24 -13.11
C PHE A 31 13.87 7.30 -12.91
N ILE A 32 14.07 7.69 -11.66
CA ILE A 32 15.24 8.49 -11.25
C ILE A 32 16.43 7.54 -11.10
N GLU A 33 17.58 7.94 -11.63
CA GLU A 33 18.80 7.10 -11.61
C GLU A 33 19.79 7.54 -10.53
N LYS A 34 20.40 6.57 -9.85
CA LYS A 34 21.55 6.69 -8.91
C LYS A 34 21.73 8.06 -8.23
N SER A 35 22.67 8.85 -8.73
CA SER A 35 23.08 10.13 -8.13
C SER A 35 21.99 11.21 -8.13
N SER A 36 20.93 11.04 -8.92
CA SER A 36 19.78 11.94 -8.93
C SER A 36 18.73 11.61 -7.88
N ILE A 37 18.88 10.47 -7.17
CA ILE A 37 17.95 10.05 -6.12
C ILE A 37 18.17 10.93 -4.88
N PRO A 38 17.10 11.57 -4.35
CA PRO A 38 17.23 12.47 -3.21
C PRO A 38 17.74 11.78 -1.95
N ASP A 39 18.70 12.40 -1.27
CA ASP A 39 19.30 11.96 0.01
C ASP A 39 18.29 11.72 1.13
N LYS A 40 17.14 12.38 1.07
CA LYS A 40 16.07 12.25 2.08
C LYS A 40 15.59 10.79 2.28
N TYR A 41 15.75 9.94 1.27
CA TYR A 41 15.37 8.52 1.35
C TYR A 41 16.34 7.67 2.18
N GLY A 42 17.55 8.17 2.45
CA GLY A 42 18.48 7.62 3.43
C GLY A 42 19.02 6.24 3.11
N PHE A 43 19.22 5.92 1.85
CA PHE A 43 19.82 4.65 1.43
C PHE A 43 21.29 4.53 1.88
N VAL A 44 21.71 3.32 2.23
CA VAL A 44 23.07 3.02 2.70
C VAL A 44 23.78 2.06 1.74
N SER A 45 25.10 2.20 1.67
CA SER A 45 25.96 1.34 0.84
C SER A 45 26.22 -0.02 1.50
N LYS A 46 26.48 -1.07 0.70
CA LYS A 46 26.99 -2.38 1.15
C LYS A 46 28.26 -2.31 1.99
N GLN A 47 29.08 -1.29 1.79
CA GLN A 47 30.42 -1.20 2.40
C GLN A 47 30.39 -0.66 3.84
N GLY A 48 29.22 -0.53 4.43
CA GLY A 48 29.03 -0.12 5.81
C GLY A 48 28.01 0.98 5.99
N THR A 49 27.38 1.01 7.16
CA THR A 49 26.27 1.88 7.51
C THR A 49 26.58 3.39 7.51
N ALA A 50 27.86 3.77 7.39
CA ALA A 50 28.31 5.16 7.35
C ALA A 50 28.35 5.75 5.93
N ASN A 51 28.34 4.92 4.89
CA ASN A 51 28.47 5.37 3.50
C ASN A 51 27.10 5.41 2.83
N LYS A 52 26.83 6.51 2.10
CA LYS A 52 25.66 6.61 1.26
C LYS A 52 25.75 5.60 0.13
N GLY A 53 24.64 4.92 -0.15
CA GLY A 53 24.44 4.08 -1.33
C GLY A 53 23.19 4.54 -2.06
N TYR A 54 23.08 4.18 -3.31
CA TYR A 54 21.89 4.48 -4.11
C TYR A 54 21.54 3.27 -4.96
N PRO A 55 20.26 2.88 -5.02
CA PRO A 55 19.83 1.88 -6.00
C PRO A 55 20.04 2.40 -7.42
N ASP A 56 20.13 1.51 -8.39
CA ASP A 56 20.33 1.89 -9.78
C ASP A 56 19.19 2.75 -10.31
N PHE A 57 17.94 2.40 -9.94
CA PHE A 57 16.75 3.17 -10.31
C PHE A 57 15.78 3.29 -9.13
N PHE A 58 15.04 4.40 -9.12
CA PHE A 58 14.05 4.72 -8.11
C PHE A 58 12.82 5.39 -8.73
N LEU A 59 11.63 5.00 -8.29
CA LEU A 59 10.37 5.65 -8.65
C LEU A 59 9.51 5.87 -7.41
N ASP A 60 9.04 7.10 -7.19
CA ASP A 60 7.99 7.40 -6.21
C ASP A 60 6.64 7.42 -6.94
N ASN A 61 5.84 6.39 -6.74
CA ASN A 61 4.51 6.23 -7.35
C ASN A 61 3.36 6.66 -6.41
N GLY A 62 3.61 7.65 -5.55
CA GLY A 62 2.60 8.17 -4.63
C GLY A 62 2.37 7.27 -3.40
N ASN A 63 1.68 6.15 -3.54
CA ASN A 63 1.35 5.25 -2.43
C ASN A 63 2.49 4.29 -2.06
N TYR A 64 3.37 4.00 -2.99
CA TYR A 64 4.52 3.14 -2.80
C TYR A 64 5.71 3.66 -3.61
N VAL A 65 6.89 3.16 -3.31
CA VAL A 65 8.10 3.42 -4.08
C VAL A 65 8.61 2.14 -4.72
N ILE A 66 9.31 2.27 -5.84
CA ILE A 66 10.00 1.18 -6.50
C ILE A 66 11.51 1.43 -6.40
N ILE A 67 12.26 0.43 -5.96
CA ILE A 67 13.72 0.41 -5.85
C ILE A 67 14.22 -0.70 -6.77
N VAL A 68 15.20 -0.40 -7.62
CA VAL A 68 15.71 -1.37 -8.60
C VAL A 68 17.21 -1.50 -8.47
N GLU A 69 17.69 -2.73 -8.50
CA GLU A 69 19.13 -3.04 -8.57
C GLU A 69 19.41 -3.99 -9.73
N ALA A 70 20.41 -3.65 -10.53
CA ALA A 70 20.82 -4.39 -11.71
C ALA A 70 22.19 -5.02 -11.51
N LYS A 71 22.35 -6.26 -11.96
CA LYS A 71 23.65 -6.94 -12.03
C LYS A 71 23.85 -7.57 -13.41
N ALA A 72 25.07 -7.66 -13.86
CA ALA A 72 25.39 -8.25 -15.15
C ALA A 72 24.91 -9.70 -15.26
N GLU A 73 25.13 -10.53 -14.23
CA GLU A 73 24.89 -11.98 -14.27
C GLU A 73 24.23 -12.53 -13.01
N SER A 74 24.57 -11.98 -11.84
CA SER A 74 24.17 -12.57 -10.55
C SER A 74 22.87 -11.98 -10.04
N ILE A 75 21.76 -12.67 -10.27
CA ILE A 75 20.46 -12.31 -9.68
C ILE A 75 20.54 -12.34 -8.14
N ARG A 76 21.30 -13.26 -7.55
CA ARG A 76 21.44 -13.34 -6.09
C ARG A 76 22.06 -12.06 -5.51
N ASN A 77 23.12 -11.53 -6.15
CA ASN A 77 23.73 -10.28 -5.70
C ASN A 77 22.75 -9.10 -5.83
N ALA A 78 21.96 -9.05 -6.91
CA ALA A 78 20.92 -8.04 -7.08
C ALA A 78 19.83 -8.16 -5.99
N GLU A 79 19.39 -9.38 -5.68
CA GLU A 79 18.41 -9.64 -4.61
C GLU A 79 18.93 -9.22 -3.23
N GLU A 80 20.18 -9.49 -2.92
CA GLU A 80 20.81 -9.09 -1.64
C GLU A 80 20.91 -7.57 -1.52
N GLU A 81 21.28 -6.85 -2.58
CA GLU A 81 21.33 -5.39 -2.58
C GLU A 81 19.95 -4.74 -2.49
N VAL A 82 18.97 -5.23 -3.24
CA VAL A 82 17.59 -4.75 -3.14
C VAL A 82 17.06 -4.90 -1.72
N LYS A 83 17.27 -6.05 -1.08
CA LYS A 83 16.86 -6.26 0.32
C LYS A 83 17.54 -5.30 1.27
N LEU A 84 18.86 -5.08 1.10
CA LEU A 84 19.61 -4.10 1.89
C LEU A 84 18.96 -2.71 1.81
N TYR A 85 18.60 -2.24 0.60
CA TYR A 85 17.93 -0.96 0.42
C TYR A 85 16.52 -0.94 1.02
N ILE A 86 15.77 -2.05 0.90
CA ILE A 86 14.43 -2.17 1.51
C ILE A 86 14.49 -2.13 3.04
N GLU A 87 15.52 -2.68 3.65
CA GLU A 87 15.67 -2.75 5.10
C GLU A 87 16.28 -1.48 5.70
N ASN A 88 17.18 -0.81 4.94
CA ASN A 88 17.96 0.32 5.44
C ASN A 88 17.65 1.59 4.64
N ASN A 89 16.54 2.24 4.96
CA ASN A 89 16.09 3.49 4.36
C ASN A 89 15.20 4.29 5.34
N LYS A 90 14.81 5.50 4.93
CA LYS A 90 13.89 6.39 5.67
C LYS A 90 12.53 6.56 4.99
N ILE A 91 12.12 5.59 4.18
CA ILE A 91 10.88 5.63 3.41
C ILE A 91 9.71 5.25 4.33
N THR A 92 8.66 6.07 4.34
CA THR A 92 7.44 5.85 5.13
C THR A 92 6.28 5.27 4.30
N LYS A 93 6.56 4.88 3.06
CA LYS A 93 5.60 4.28 2.11
C LYS A 93 5.86 2.78 1.97
N HIS A 94 4.93 2.07 1.35
CA HIS A 94 5.19 0.69 0.90
C HIS A 94 6.38 0.67 -0.07
N ILE A 95 7.15 -0.39 -0.06
CA ILE A 95 8.34 -0.51 -0.91
C ILE A 95 8.22 -1.75 -1.78
N VAL A 96 8.41 -1.57 -3.09
CA VAL A 96 8.62 -2.64 -4.06
C VAL A 96 10.09 -2.65 -4.44
N GLY A 97 10.75 -3.77 -4.27
CA GLY A 97 12.12 -3.97 -4.73
C GLY A 97 12.14 -4.82 -5.99
N ILE A 98 12.92 -4.44 -6.98
CA ILE A 98 13.11 -5.19 -8.22
C ILE A 98 14.60 -5.53 -8.36
N ALA A 99 14.94 -6.81 -8.30
CA ALA A 99 16.27 -7.31 -8.60
C ALA A 99 16.29 -7.82 -10.04
N ILE A 100 17.26 -7.36 -10.83
CA ILE A 100 17.41 -7.77 -12.24
C ILE A 100 18.82 -8.23 -12.53
N ALA A 101 18.97 -9.27 -13.34
CA ALA A 101 20.24 -9.73 -13.86
C ALA A 101 20.09 -10.36 -15.24
N GLY A 102 21.12 -10.32 -16.04
CA GLY A 102 21.15 -10.87 -17.40
C GLY A 102 21.32 -9.80 -18.47
N GLN A 103 21.88 -10.18 -19.60
CA GLN A 103 22.32 -9.26 -20.66
C GLN A 103 21.52 -9.37 -21.95
N THR A 104 20.57 -10.29 -22.00
CA THR A 104 19.67 -10.51 -23.13
C THR A 104 18.30 -10.86 -22.60
N ASN A 105 17.25 -10.68 -23.42
CA ASN A 105 15.90 -11.07 -23.04
C ASN A 105 15.78 -12.55 -22.63
N ASN A 106 16.61 -13.42 -23.21
CA ASN A 106 16.62 -14.87 -22.91
C ASN A 106 17.35 -15.21 -21.60
N SER A 107 18.34 -14.42 -21.20
CA SER A 107 19.09 -14.59 -19.96
C SER A 107 18.58 -13.74 -18.81
N LEU A 108 17.61 -12.86 -19.07
CA LEU A 108 17.03 -11.96 -18.09
C LEU A 108 16.38 -12.74 -16.95
N LYS A 109 16.73 -12.36 -15.72
CA LYS A 109 16.13 -12.84 -14.50
C LYS A 109 15.63 -11.63 -13.72
N VAL A 110 14.38 -11.69 -13.27
CA VAL A 110 13.73 -10.61 -12.53
C VAL A 110 13.07 -11.18 -11.28
N THR A 111 13.37 -10.58 -10.14
CA THR A 111 12.72 -10.93 -8.87
C THR A 111 12.14 -9.68 -8.23
N TYR A 112 10.93 -9.81 -7.70
CA TYR A 112 10.21 -8.73 -7.04
C TYR A 112 10.07 -9.01 -5.55
N PHE A 113 10.27 -7.97 -4.74
CA PHE A 113 10.08 -7.97 -3.30
C PHE A 113 9.07 -6.91 -2.89
N PHE A 114 8.43 -7.12 -1.77
CA PHE A 114 7.47 -6.19 -1.19
C PHE A 114 7.70 -6.05 0.30
N LYS A 115 7.69 -4.80 0.79
CA LYS A 115 7.63 -4.46 2.21
C LYS A 115 6.46 -3.53 2.46
N SER A 116 5.53 -3.98 3.29
CA SER A 116 4.42 -3.14 3.73
C SER A 116 4.89 -2.18 4.82
N THR A 117 4.28 -0.99 4.89
CA THR A 117 4.43 -0.09 6.06
C THR A 117 3.85 -0.68 7.35
N LEU A 118 3.02 -1.73 7.24
CA LEU A 118 2.37 -2.40 8.36
C LEU A 118 3.15 -3.64 8.85
N SER A 119 4.26 -3.99 8.18
CA SER A 119 5.05 -5.18 8.47
C SER A 119 6.52 -4.90 8.23
N GLU A 120 7.39 -5.38 9.13
CA GLU A 120 8.83 -5.33 8.91
C GLU A 120 9.34 -6.42 7.97
N LYS A 121 8.49 -7.40 7.65
CA LYS A 121 8.85 -8.53 6.81
C LYS A 121 8.94 -8.14 5.34
N VAL A 122 10.05 -8.49 4.70
CA VAL A 122 10.21 -8.42 3.25
C VAL A 122 9.69 -9.72 2.63
N GLU A 123 8.69 -9.62 1.76
CA GLU A 123 8.09 -10.76 1.08
C GLU A 123 8.50 -10.79 -0.40
N LYS A 124 8.51 -11.97 -1.00
CA LYS A 124 8.72 -12.12 -2.44
C LYS A 124 7.36 -12.16 -3.14
N PHE A 125 7.20 -11.39 -4.23
CA PHE A 125 6.03 -11.53 -5.10
C PHE A 125 6.13 -12.82 -5.92
N ASN A 126 4.99 -13.44 -6.18
CA ASN A 126 4.90 -14.61 -7.06
C ASN A 126 4.76 -14.20 -8.55
N PHE A 127 5.55 -13.24 -8.99
CA PHE A 127 5.60 -12.88 -10.40
C PHE A 127 6.43 -13.91 -11.21
N CYS A 128 6.09 -14.03 -12.49
CA CYS A 128 6.96 -14.74 -13.42
C CYS A 128 8.29 -13.98 -13.57
N ASN A 129 9.33 -14.70 -14.00
CA ASN A 129 10.68 -14.17 -14.20
C ASN A 129 10.76 -13.26 -15.44
N CYS A 130 10.02 -12.13 -15.44
CA CYS A 130 9.97 -11.14 -16.50
C CYS A 130 9.61 -9.76 -15.94
N PHE A 131 9.86 -8.71 -16.71
CA PHE A 131 9.38 -7.38 -16.36
C PHE A 131 7.85 -7.31 -16.31
N LYS A 132 7.33 -6.55 -15.35
CA LYS A 132 5.92 -6.24 -15.16
C LYS A 132 5.70 -4.76 -15.39
N THR A 133 4.56 -4.39 -15.97
CA THR A 133 4.20 -2.98 -16.09
C THR A 133 4.00 -2.35 -14.71
N ILE A 134 4.06 -1.03 -14.62
CA ILE A 134 3.78 -0.31 -13.36
C ILE A 134 2.35 -0.58 -12.90
N ASP A 135 1.41 -0.74 -13.83
CA ASP A 135 0.01 -1.07 -13.51
C ASP A 135 -0.13 -2.47 -12.92
N ASP A 136 0.57 -3.49 -13.47
CA ASP A 136 0.60 -4.84 -12.88
C ASP A 136 1.19 -4.82 -11.47
N ILE A 137 2.27 -4.06 -11.25
CA ILE A 137 2.88 -3.89 -9.94
C ILE A 137 1.90 -3.19 -8.99
N SER A 138 1.22 -2.12 -9.44
CA SER A 138 0.24 -1.39 -8.65
C SER A 138 -0.91 -2.28 -8.21
N LEU A 139 -1.43 -3.10 -9.11
CA LEU A 139 -2.49 -4.06 -8.83
C LEU A 139 -2.07 -5.06 -7.74
N GLU A 140 -0.86 -5.59 -7.85
CA GLU A 140 -0.35 -6.58 -6.89
C GLU A 140 -0.03 -5.95 -5.53
N VAL A 141 0.50 -4.72 -5.50
CA VAL A 141 0.66 -3.94 -4.26
C VAL A 141 -0.71 -3.72 -3.61
N HIS A 142 -1.72 -3.35 -4.40
CA HIS A 142 -3.09 -3.16 -3.90
C HIS A 142 -3.63 -4.44 -3.25
N LYS A 143 -3.48 -5.59 -3.91
CA LYS A 143 -3.88 -6.90 -3.35
C LYS A 143 -3.15 -7.22 -2.06
N LYS A 144 -1.84 -6.96 -1.99
CA LYS A 144 -1.02 -7.20 -0.78
C LYS A 144 -1.39 -6.29 0.39
N VAL A 145 -1.82 -5.07 0.12
CA VAL A 145 -2.17 -4.08 1.15
C VAL A 145 -3.62 -4.22 1.61
N TYR A 146 -4.54 -4.44 0.67
CA TYR A 146 -5.98 -4.40 0.92
C TYR A 146 -6.66 -5.77 0.81
N GLY A 147 -5.93 -6.81 0.40
CA GLY A 147 -6.45 -8.14 0.10
C GLY A 147 -6.80 -8.31 -1.38
N ASP A 148 -7.19 -9.53 -1.75
CA ASP A 148 -7.66 -9.82 -3.10
C ASP A 148 -8.90 -9.00 -3.42
N ASP A 149 -9.07 -8.65 -4.70
CA ASP A 149 -10.25 -7.93 -5.16
C ASP A 149 -11.52 -8.65 -4.69
N ILE A 150 -12.37 -7.91 -3.98
CA ILE A 150 -13.68 -8.42 -3.58
C ILE A 150 -14.44 -8.76 -4.87
N THR A 151 -14.74 -10.03 -5.07
CA THR A 151 -15.55 -10.44 -6.22
C THR A 151 -16.97 -9.92 -6.08
N ASP A 152 -17.71 -9.77 -7.20
CA ASP A 152 -19.13 -9.40 -7.15
C ASP A 152 -19.95 -10.32 -6.23
N LYS A 153 -19.56 -11.59 -6.15
CA LYS A 153 -20.18 -12.56 -5.25
C LYS A 153 -19.88 -12.26 -3.78
N ASP A 154 -18.65 -11.85 -3.46
CA ASP A 154 -18.26 -11.49 -2.09
C ASP A 154 -18.89 -10.16 -1.70
N LEU A 155 -18.95 -9.20 -2.63
CA LEU A 155 -19.65 -7.93 -2.44
C LEU A 155 -21.15 -8.17 -2.18
N THR A 156 -21.79 -9.04 -2.95
CA THR A 156 -23.20 -9.39 -2.75
C THR A 156 -23.44 -10.04 -1.39
N LYS A 157 -22.54 -10.96 -0.96
CA LYS A 157 -22.63 -11.55 0.38
C LYS A 157 -22.45 -10.50 1.48
N LEU A 158 -21.46 -9.62 1.33
CA LEU A 158 -21.21 -8.55 2.29
C LEU A 158 -22.40 -7.62 2.42
N LEU A 159 -22.98 -7.20 1.29
CA LEU A 159 -24.20 -6.34 1.26
C LEU A 159 -25.40 -7.04 1.90
N SER A 160 -25.58 -8.34 1.64
CA SER A 160 -26.64 -9.12 2.27
C SER A 160 -26.46 -9.22 3.78
N SER A 161 -25.23 -9.49 4.24
CA SER A 161 -24.90 -9.54 5.66
C SER A 161 -25.09 -8.18 6.34
N LEU A 162 -24.71 -7.09 5.66
CA LEU A 162 -24.89 -5.74 6.15
C LEU A 162 -26.38 -5.36 6.25
N ASN A 163 -27.19 -5.72 5.26
CA ASN A 163 -28.64 -5.52 5.31
C ASN A 163 -29.29 -6.31 6.46
N GLN A 164 -28.86 -7.58 6.64
CA GLN A 164 -29.33 -8.39 7.77
C GLN A 164 -28.96 -7.74 9.10
N PHE A 165 -27.70 -7.29 9.25
CA PHE A 165 -27.25 -6.53 10.41
C PHE A 165 -28.16 -5.32 10.69
N PHE A 166 -28.42 -4.47 9.69
CA PHE A 166 -29.29 -3.31 9.85
C PHE A 166 -30.69 -3.68 10.28
N HIS A 167 -31.22 -4.79 9.79
CA HIS A 167 -32.53 -5.30 10.18
C HIS A 167 -32.53 -5.80 11.64
N ASP A 168 -31.55 -6.57 12.03
CA ASP A 168 -31.45 -7.16 13.37
C ASP A 168 -31.30 -6.08 14.45
N TYR A 169 -30.58 -5.00 14.15
CA TYR A 169 -30.41 -3.84 15.04
C TYR A 169 -31.45 -2.74 14.82
N LYS A 170 -32.53 -3.04 14.09
CA LYS A 170 -33.68 -2.13 13.88
C LYS A 170 -33.26 -0.76 13.33
N ILE A 171 -32.18 -0.70 12.56
CA ILE A 171 -31.76 0.54 11.90
C ILE A 171 -32.76 0.84 10.78
N ARG A 172 -33.41 2.00 10.84
CA ARG A 172 -34.43 2.41 9.85
C ARG A 172 -33.78 2.47 8.47
N ASP A 173 -34.52 2.10 7.44
CA ASP A 173 -34.06 2.12 6.05
C ASP A 173 -33.54 3.50 5.63
N SER A 174 -34.19 4.58 6.08
CA SER A 174 -33.76 5.97 5.86
C SER A 174 -32.37 6.30 6.47
N ASP A 175 -31.98 5.59 7.51
CA ASP A 175 -30.78 5.89 8.30
C ASP A 175 -29.58 5.00 7.90
N ARG A 176 -29.84 3.90 7.19
CA ARG A 176 -28.80 2.91 6.80
C ARG A 176 -27.67 3.52 5.97
N SER A 177 -28.01 4.32 4.96
CA SER A 177 -27.01 4.97 4.11
C SER A 177 -26.18 6.00 4.86
N LEU A 178 -26.79 6.73 5.80
CA LEU A 178 -26.09 7.68 6.65
C LEU A 178 -25.18 6.97 7.65
N PHE A 179 -25.66 5.88 8.27
CA PHE A 179 -24.83 5.08 9.18
C PHE A 179 -23.60 4.51 8.46
N PHE A 180 -23.81 3.92 7.28
CA PHE A 180 -22.71 3.39 6.47
C PHE A 180 -21.73 4.48 6.06
N SER A 181 -22.23 5.66 5.67
CA SER A 181 -21.38 6.80 5.32
C SER A 181 -20.57 7.29 6.53
N ALA A 182 -21.18 7.35 7.72
CA ALA A 182 -20.47 7.72 8.95
C ALA A 182 -19.35 6.73 9.27
N LEU A 183 -19.61 5.44 9.13
CA LEU A 183 -18.62 4.39 9.36
C LEU A 183 -17.45 4.48 8.37
N LEU A 184 -17.74 4.68 7.08
CA LEU A 184 -16.70 4.88 6.07
C LEU A 184 -15.85 6.12 6.37
N ILE A 185 -16.47 7.24 6.75
CA ILE A 185 -15.74 8.46 7.15
C ILE A 185 -14.87 8.18 8.38
N ALA A 186 -15.40 7.52 9.41
CA ALA A 186 -14.66 7.18 10.62
C ALA A 186 -13.46 6.26 10.30
N LEU A 187 -13.62 5.29 9.41
CA LEU A 187 -12.53 4.41 8.97
C LEU A 187 -11.41 5.12 8.20
N THR A 188 -11.62 6.36 7.71
CA THR A 188 -10.53 7.18 7.17
C THR A 188 -9.69 7.84 8.26
N ASP A 189 -10.15 7.89 9.50
CA ASP A 189 -9.44 8.45 10.64
C ASP A 189 -8.47 7.42 11.25
N ALA A 190 -7.19 7.82 11.41
CA ALA A 190 -6.16 6.92 11.92
C ALA A 190 -6.39 6.53 13.39
N ASN A 191 -6.87 7.48 14.22
CA ASN A 191 -7.15 7.23 15.63
C ASN A 191 -8.33 6.27 15.78
N PHE A 192 -9.40 6.48 15.02
CA PHE A 192 -10.55 5.58 15.00
C PHE A 192 -10.15 4.16 14.59
N ARG A 193 -9.35 4.01 13.52
CA ARG A 193 -8.85 2.68 13.10
C ARG A 193 -8.04 1.97 14.16
N ASN A 194 -7.22 2.70 14.91
CA ASN A 194 -6.44 2.12 16.00
C ASN A 194 -7.33 1.65 17.16
N ILE A 195 -8.34 2.45 17.53
CA ILE A 195 -9.33 2.07 18.54
C ILE A 195 -10.10 0.84 18.08
N TYR A 196 -10.64 0.87 16.86
CA TYR A 196 -11.44 -0.22 16.29
C TYR A 196 -10.69 -1.55 16.23
N LYS A 197 -9.41 -1.55 15.84
CA LYS A 197 -8.57 -2.77 15.78
C LYS A 197 -8.34 -3.41 17.16
N ASN A 198 -8.42 -2.63 18.22
CA ASN A 198 -8.18 -3.09 19.60
C ASN A 198 -9.49 -3.43 20.35
N ILE A 199 -10.66 -3.19 19.75
CA ILE A 199 -11.94 -3.60 20.32
C ILE A 199 -12.02 -5.14 20.21
N GLN A 200 -12.06 -5.81 21.35
CA GLN A 200 -12.30 -7.25 21.41
C GLN A 200 -13.81 -7.51 21.19
N PRO A 201 -14.18 -8.50 20.36
CA PRO A 201 -15.59 -8.90 20.28
C PRO A 201 -16.03 -9.34 21.69
N PRO A 202 -17.20 -8.89 22.14
CA PRO A 202 -17.65 -9.17 23.51
C PRO A 202 -17.77 -10.67 23.72
N SER A 203 -17.19 -11.16 24.82
CA SER A 203 -17.42 -12.52 25.26
C SER A 203 -18.88 -12.62 25.74
N HIS A 204 -19.62 -13.61 25.28
CA HIS A 204 -21.06 -13.85 25.59
C HIS A 204 -21.45 -13.91 27.08
N LYS A 205 -20.62 -13.45 27.99
CA LYS A 205 -20.77 -13.62 29.45
C LYS A 205 -20.71 -12.32 30.27
N SER A 206 -20.56 -11.13 29.67
CA SER A 206 -20.45 -9.91 30.48
C SER A 206 -21.51 -8.87 30.12
N ASN A 207 -22.16 -8.30 31.17
CA ASN A 207 -23.06 -7.15 31.11
C ASN A 207 -22.35 -5.82 30.73
N THR A 208 -21.11 -5.86 30.25
CA THR A 208 -20.31 -4.70 29.83
C THR A 208 -20.64 -4.20 28.42
N TYR A 209 -21.60 -4.83 27.77
CA TYR A 209 -22.04 -4.57 26.40
C TYR A 209 -22.42 -3.09 26.12
N SER A 210 -23.11 -2.44 27.04
CA SER A 210 -23.63 -1.09 26.77
C SER A 210 -22.56 0.00 26.76
N LEU A 211 -21.51 -0.14 27.59
CA LEU A 211 -20.47 0.88 27.72
C LEU A 211 -19.48 0.88 26.54
N GLU A 212 -19.16 -0.30 26.02
CA GLU A 212 -18.28 -0.45 24.85
C GLU A 212 -18.98 0.01 23.56
N CYS A 213 -20.28 -0.24 23.44
CA CYS A 213 -21.11 0.22 22.32
C CYS A 213 -21.33 1.74 22.34
N GLU A 214 -21.58 2.34 23.50
CA GLU A 214 -21.65 3.80 23.65
C GLU A 214 -20.31 4.45 23.28
N ASN A 215 -19.18 3.82 23.65
CA ASN A 215 -17.86 4.27 23.27
C ASN A 215 -17.61 4.18 21.76
N LEU A 216 -18.05 3.09 21.11
CA LEU A 216 -17.90 2.93 19.67
C LEU A 216 -18.70 3.98 18.89
N ASN A 217 -19.96 4.17 19.25
CA ASN A 217 -20.83 5.18 18.65
C ASN A 217 -20.27 6.59 18.83
N THR A 218 -19.76 6.90 20.02
CA THR A 218 -19.11 8.18 20.33
C THR A 218 -17.84 8.36 19.50
N ASN A 219 -17.03 7.32 19.35
CA ASN A 219 -15.81 7.36 18.56
C ASN A 219 -16.11 7.56 17.06
N ILE A 220 -17.15 6.91 16.52
CA ILE A 220 -17.62 7.15 15.13
C ILE A 220 -17.99 8.62 14.95
N LEU A 221 -18.81 9.17 15.84
CA LEU A 221 -19.26 10.55 15.76
C LEU A 221 -18.11 11.56 15.91
N THR A 222 -17.15 11.28 16.79
CA THR A 222 -15.95 12.09 16.98
C THR A 222 -15.11 12.11 15.70
N ALA A 223 -14.84 10.94 15.11
CA ALA A 223 -14.08 10.82 13.86
C ALA A 223 -14.79 11.56 12.70
N VAL A 224 -16.10 11.39 12.57
CA VAL A 224 -16.90 12.12 11.57
C VAL A 224 -16.81 13.63 11.81
N SER A 225 -16.94 14.10 13.06
CA SER A 225 -16.83 15.51 13.42
C SER A 225 -15.48 16.11 13.04
N GLU A 226 -14.38 15.40 13.34
CA GLU A 226 -13.03 15.85 13.00
C GLU A 226 -12.82 15.94 11.48
N LYS A 227 -13.25 14.94 10.73
CA LYS A 227 -13.14 14.94 9.26
C LYS A 227 -14.00 16.00 8.58
N LEU A 228 -15.13 16.37 9.17
CA LEU A 228 -15.99 17.43 8.65
C LEU A 228 -15.49 18.84 9.03
N LYS A 229 -14.62 18.99 10.03
CA LYS A 229 -14.07 20.31 10.42
C LYS A 229 -13.39 21.01 9.26
N ASP A 230 -12.62 20.28 8.47
CA ASP A 230 -11.80 20.83 7.38
C ASP A 230 -12.57 20.97 6.05
N LYS A 231 -13.76 20.34 5.94
CA LYS A 231 -14.52 20.28 4.69
C LYS A 231 -15.70 21.25 4.65
N VAL A 232 -16.12 21.80 5.80
CA VAL A 232 -17.31 22.66 5.89
C VAL A 232 -16.91 24.04 6.41
N ASN A 233 -16.85 25.02 5.52
CA ASN A 233 -16.42 26.41 5.80
C ASN A 233 -17.40 27.22 6.65
N SER A 234 -18.57 26.68 7.00
CA SER A 234 -19.62 27.39 7.76
C SER A 234 -20.01 26.60 9.00
N HIS A 235 -19.97 27.26 10.15
CA HIS A 235 -20.34 26.67 11.45
C HIS A 235 -21.77 26.12 11.45
N SER A 236 -22.73 26.83 10.86
CA SER A 236 -24.12 26.41 10.78
C SER A 236 -24.31 25.13 9.96
N LYS A 237 -23.65 25.02 8.81
CA LYS A 237 -23.70 23.82 7.97
C LYS A 237 -23.06 22.62 8.67
N LYS A 238 -21.99 22.83 9.45
CA LYS A 238 -21.37 21.76 10.22
C LYS A 238 -22.33 21.17 11.25
N PHE A 239 -23.05 22.00 12.00
CA PHE A 239 -24.08 21.54 12.95
C PHE A 239 -25.21 20.79 12.27
N GLU A 240 -25.67 21.29 11.12
CA GLU A 240 -26.68 20.61 10.32
C GLU A 240 -26.25 19.21 9.88
N TRP A 241 -25.03 19.07 9.40
CA TRP A 241 -24.49 17.78 8.99
C TRP A 241 -24.30 16.82 10.18
N LEU A 242 -23.75 17.30 11.29
CA LEU A 242 -23.56 16.48 12.49
C LEU A 242 -24.91 16.04 13.09
N ALA A 243 -25.95 16.88 13.01
CA ALA A 243 -27.31 16.55 13.46
C ALA A 243 -27.88 15.35 12.70
N ARG A 244 -27.53 15.18 11.40
CA ARG A 244 -27.95 14.03 10.60
C ARG A 244 -27.39 12.71 11.10
N PHE A 245 -26.22 12.72 11.73
CA PHE A 245 -25.59 11.54 12.30
C PHE A 245 -25.94 11.30 13.77
N ALA A 246 -26.70 12.19 14.41
CA ALA A 246 -26.99 12.13 15.84
C ALA A 246 -27.73 10.85 16.26
N PHE A 247 -28.49 10.22 15.35
CA PHE A 247 -29.20 8.96 15.60
C PHE A 247 -28.24 7.80 15.95
N ILE A 248 -26.96 7.88 15.51
CA ILE A 248 -25.92 6.85 15.79
C ILE A 248 -25.74 6.65 17.30
N LYS A 249 -25.92 7.69 18.11
CA LYS A 249 -25.85 7.58 19.59
C LYS A 249 -26.83 6.58 20.17
N ASN A 250 -27.97 6.39 19.48
CA ASN A 250 -29.08 5.58 19.96
C ASN A 250 -29.11 4.19 19.30
N ILE A 251 -28.12 3.85 18.50
CA ILE A 251 -28.02 2.52 17.91
C ILE A 251 -27.35 1.60 18.93
N ASP A 252 -28.05 0.55 19.29
CA ASP A 252 -27.52 -0.50 20.17
C ASP A 252 -26.68 -1.46 19.28
N ILE A 253 -25.42 -1.09 19.08
CA ILE A 253 -24.47 -1.95 18.34
C ILE A 253 -23.86 -2.93 19.35
N PRO A 254 -23.96 -4.25 19.12
CA PRO A 254 -23.43 -5.26 20.04
C PRO A 254 -21.91 -5.33 20.03
#